data_5a2b1b7b0bf0582077f6476a3ceb9d60
#
_entry.id   5a2b1b7b0bf0582077f6476a3ceb9d60
#
_cell.length_a   1.000
_cell.length_b   1.000
_cell.length_c   1.000
_cell.angle_alpha   90.00
_cell.angle_beta   90.00
_cell.angle_gamma   90.00
#
_symmetry.space_group_name_H-M   'P 1'
#
loop_
_entity.id
_entity.type
_entity.pdbx_description
1 polymer ?
#
loop_
_entity_poly.entity_id
_entity_poly.type
_entity_poly.pdbx_seq_one_letter_code
_entity_poly.pdbx_strand_id
1 'polypeptide(L)' 'MKKEISKIVGENLKLARKAKGLTQTQLAKELNKYQSDYSEYESGIIQLDYEKIVYLCERLDITPNDLFGIDN' A
#
# COMPACT_ATOMS: atom_id res chain seq x y z
N MET A 1 -10.89 -7.66 -14.17
CA MET A 1 -9.61 -7.01 -14.47
C MET A 1 -9.29 -5.90 -13.49
N LYS A 2 -10.20 -4.91 -13.38
CA LYS A 2 -9.89 -3.74 -12.56
C LYS A 2 -9.68 -4.08 -11.10
N LYS A 3 -10.51 -4.97 -10.56
CA LYS A 3 -10.39 -5.34 -9.16
C LYS A 3 -9.06 -6.01 -8.86
N GLU A 4 -8.47 -6.62 -9.88
CA GLU A 4 -7.21 -7.30 -9.68
C GLU A 4 -6.07 -6.33 -9.45
N ILE A 5 -6.17 -5.13 -10.03
CA ILE A 5 -5.15 -4.11 -9.79
C ILE A 5 -5.12 -3.71 -8.33
N SER A 6 -6.29 -3.51 -7.72
CA SER A 6 -6.35 -3.17 -6.30
C SER A 6 -5.74 -4.28 -5.45
N LYS A 7 -5.94 -5.54 -5.81
CA LYS A 7 -5.35 -6.65 -5.09
C LYS A 7 -3.85 -6.71 -5.26
N ILE A 8 -3.37 -6.47 -6.48
CA ILE A 8 -1.94 -6.43 -6.75
C ILE A 8 -1.28 -5.34 -5.92
N VAL A 9 -1.86 -4.15 -5.94
CA VAL A 9 -1.36 -3.03 -5.16
C VAL A 9 -1.36 -3.38 -3.68
N GLY A 10 -2.46 -3.95 -3.20
CA GLY A 10 -2.58 -4.31 -1.79
C GLY A 10 -1.52 -5.31 -1.35
N GLU A 11 -1.29 -6.33 -2.16
CA GLU A 11 -0.27 -7.33 -1.85
C GLU A 11 1.13 -6.75 -1.86
N ASN A 12 1.43 -5.93 -2.87
CA ASN A 12 2.75 -5.31 -2.97
C ASN A 12 2.98 -4.33 -1.83
N LEU A 13 1.94 -3.61 -1.44
CA LEU A 13 2.00 -2.72 -0.28
C LEU A 13 2.34 -3.52 0.98
N LYS A 14 1.66 -4.63 1.19
CA LYS A 14 1.89 -5.47 2.36
C LYS A 14 3.33 -5.98 2.38
N LEU A 15 3.82 -6.46 1.24
CA LEU A 15 5.18 -6.97 1.16
C LEU A 15 6.20 -5.88 1.46
N ALA A 16 6.01 -4.70 0.89
CA ALA A 16 6.92 -3.58 1.11
C ALA A 16 6.90 -3.14 2.57
N ARG A 17 5.71 -3.11 3.18
CA ARG A 17 5.58 -2.75 4.59
C ARG A 17 6.35 -3.73 5.46
N LYS A 18 6.15 -5.02 5.21
CA LYS A 18 6.83 -6.05 6.00
C LYS A 18 8.34 -6.01 5.80
N ALA A 19 8.78 -5.72 4.58
CA ALA A 19 10.21 -5.59 4.31
C ALA A 19 10.84 -4.47 5.12
N LYS A 20 10.08 -3.43 5.44
CA LYS A 20 10.55 -2.34 6.30
C LYS A 20 10.37 -2.63 7.78
N GLY A 21 9.78 -3.76 8.13
CA GLY A 21 9.57 -4.12 9.53
C GLY A 21 8.47 -3.32 10.19
N LEU A 22 7.52 -2.81 9.42
CA LEU A 22 6.45 -1.97 9.95
C LEU A 22 5.17 -2.77 10.12
N THR A 23 4.38 -2.38 11.12
CA THR A 23 3.06 -2.98 11.32
C THR A 23 2.01 -2.16 10.59
N GLN A 24 0.84 -2.77 10.38
CA GLN A 24 -0.30 -2.05 9.81
C GLN A 24 -0.68 -0.87 10.68
N THR A 25 -0.64 -1.05 12.00
CA THR A 25 -1.00 0.03 12.93
C THR A 25 -0.07 1.22 12.78
N GLN A 26 1.22 0.97 12.59
CA GLN A 26 2.17 2.07 12.41
C GLN A 26 1.89 2.87 11.15
N LEU A 27 1.69 2.19 10.02
CA LEU A 27 1.39 2.90 8.78
C LEU A 27 0.02 3.57 8.80
N ALA A 28 -0.96 2.91 9.41
CA ALA A 28 -2.29 3.50 9.55
C ALA A 28 -2.19 4.83 10.28
N LYS A 29 -1.42 4.85 11.37
CA LYS A 29 -1.24 6.07 12.15
C LYS A 29 -0.60 7.17 11.32
N GLU A 30 0.43 6.82 10.54
CA GLU A 30 1.09 7.80 9.67
C GLU A 30 0.13 8.39 8.64
N LEU A 31 -0.82 7.58 8.17
CA LEU A 31 -1.80 8.02 7.19
C LEU A 31 -3.06 8.62 7.82
N ASN A 32 -3.06 8.73 9.14
CA ASN A 32 -4.20 9.29 9.88
C ASN A 32 -5.45 8.44 9.68
N LYS A 33 -5.28 7.12 9.71
CA LYS A 33 -6.35 6.15 9.50
C LYS A 33 -6.38 5.17 10.66
N TYR A 34 -7.52 4.55 10.88
CA TYR A 34 -7.61 3.40 11.77
C TYR A 34 -6.94 2.20 11.11
N GLN A 35 -6.45 1.28 11.94
CA GLN A 35 -5.79 0.08 11.42
C GLN A 35 -6.75 -0.74 10.55
N SER A 36 -8.02 -0.82 10.93
CA SER A 36 -9.00 -1.56 10.14
C SER A 36 -9.21 -0.95 8.75
N ASP A 37 -9.19 0.39 8.67
CA ASP A 37 -9.32 1.07 7.38
C ASP A 37 -8.06 0.87 6.54
N TYR A 38 -6.90 0.96 7.16
CA TYR A 38 -5.66 0.73 6.44
C TYR A 38 -5.59 -0.70 5.88
N SER A 39 -6.05 -1.68 6.66
CA SER A 39 -5.98 -3.06 6.23
C SER A 39 -6.78 -3.30 4.95
N GLU A 40 -7.77 -2.47 4.67
CA GLU A 40 -8.56 -2.59 3.45
C GLU A 40 -7.76 -2.20 2.21
N TYR A 41 -6.74 -1.35 2.38
CA TYR A 41 -5.82 -1.08 1.27
C TYR A 41 -5.03 -2.34 0.93
N GLU A 42 -4.54 -3.05 1.92
CA GLU A 42 -3.73 -4.25 1.69
C GLU A 42 -4.55 -5.41 1.16
N SER A 43 -5.82 -5.48 1.53
CA SER A 43 -6.71 -6.54 1.03
C SER A 43 -7.32 -6.23 -0.32
N GLY A 44 -7.10 -5.02 -0.83
CA GLY A 44 -7.60 -4.64 -2.15
C GLY A 44 -9.05 -4.21 -2.18
N ILE A 45 -9.65 -4.00 -1.01
CA ILE A 45 -11.04 -3.57 -0.92
C ILE A 45 -11.19 -2.10 -1.29
N ILE A 46 -10.23 -1.27 -0.84
CA ILE A 46 -10.25 0.17 -1.10
C ILE A 46 -8.98 0.56 -1.83
N GLN A 47 -9.11 1.46 -2.79
CA GLN A 47 -7.98 1.96 -3.56
C GLN A 47 -7.31 3.11 -2.82
N LEU A 48 -6.00 3.21 -3.01
CA LEU A 48 -5.23 4.34 -2.50
C LEU A 48 -5.49 5.57 -3.37
N ASP A 49 -5.57 6.73 -2.74
CA ASP A 49 -5.56 7.97 -3.52
C ASP A 49 -4.13 8.32 -3.93
N TYR A 50 -4.00 9.30 -4.81
CA TYR A 50 -2.69 9.65 -5.36
C TYR A 50 -1.69 10.08 -4.29
N GLU A 51 -2.15 10.87 -3.33
CA GLU A 51 -1.25 11.36 -2.29
C GLU A 51 -0.71 10.22 -1.44
N LYS A 52 -1.56 9.25 -1.12
CA LYS A 52 -1.11 8.09 -0.34
C LYS A 52 -0.17 7.20 -1.14
N ILE A 53 -0.40 7.09 -2.45
CA ILE A 53 0.51 6.33 -3.31
C ILE A 53 1.92 6.93 -3.23
N VAL A 54 2.01 8.24 -3.42
CA VAL A 54 3.31 8.92 -3.38
C VAL A 54 3.94 8.78 -2.01
N TYR A 55 3.17 9.03 -0.95
CA TYR A 55 3.69 8.94 0.41
C TYR A 55 4.23 7.53 0.70
N LEU A 56 3.46 6.51 0.36
CA LEU A 56 3.83 5.14 0.68
C LEU A 56 5.04 4.68 -0.12
N CYS A 57 5.12 5.08 -1.38
CA CYS A 57 6.30 4.74 -2.19
C CYS A 57 7.56 5.32 -1.58
N GLU A 58 7.50 6.59 -1.16
CA GLU A 58 8.66 7.22 -0.53
C GLU A 58 8.96 6.60 0.83
N ARG A 59 7.92 6.38 1.62
CA ARG A 59 8.08 5.85 2.98
C ARG A 59 8.65 4.44 2.96
N LEU A 60 8.21 3.62 2.02
CA LEU A 60 8.60 2.22 1.95
C LEU A 60 9.75 1.96 0.99
N ASP A 61 10.26 3.01 0.37
CA ASP A 61 11.44 2.91 -0.51
C ASP A 61 11.17 2.03 -1.72
N ILE A 62 9.99 2.16 -2.30
CA ILE A 62 9.63 1.45 -3.52
C ILE A 62 9.18 2.45 -4.56
N THR A 63 9.19 2.02 -5.82
CA THR A 63 8.70 2.86 -6.91
C THR A 63 7.22 2.57 -7.15
N PRO A 64 6.51 3.49 -7.82
CA PRO A 64 5.14 3.18 -8.24
C PRO A 64 5.06 1.92 -9.10
N ASN A 65 6.07 1.66 -9.93
CA ASN A 65 6.09 0.43 -10.72
C ASN A 65 6.12 -0.80 -9.83
N ASP A 66 6.89 -0.75 -8.74
CA ASP A 66 6.91 -1.84 -7.77
C ASP A 66 5.54 -2.03 -7.16
N LEU A 67 4.89 -0.94 -6.79
CA LEU A 67 3.60 -1.00 -6.14
C LEU A 67 2.53 -1.56 -7.07
N PHE A 68 2.53 -1.13 -8.33
CA PHE A 68 1.54 -1.58 -9.30
C PHE A 68 1.91 -2.89 -9.99
N GLY A 69 3.11 -3.42 -9.72
CA GLY A 69 3.54 -4.67 -10.32
C GLY A 69 3.81 -4.52 -11.81
N ILE A 70 4.34 -3.38 -12.22
CA ILE A 70 4.63 -3.09 -13.62
C ILE A 70 6.13 -3.14 -13.83
N ASP A 71 6.55 -3.84 -14.86
CA ASP A 71 7.98 -3.92 -15.21
C ASP A 71 8.46 -2.60 -15.77
N ASN A 72 9.71 -2.31 -15.52
CA ASN A 72 10.36 -1.13 -16.08
C ASN A 72 10.81 -1.38 -17.51
#